data_e76b7cbf3c07cf43859fbbbd12727872
#
_entry.id   e76b7cbf3c07cf43859fbbbd12727872
#
_cell.length_a   1.000
_cell.length_b   1.000
_cell.length_c   1.000
_cell.angle_alpha   90.00
_cell.angle_beta   90.00
_cell.angle_gamma   90.00
#
_symmetry.space_group_name_H-M   'P 1'
#
loop_
_entity.id
_entity.type
_entity.pdbx_description
1 polymer ?
#
loop_
_entity_poly.entity_id
_entity_poly.type
_entity_poly.pdbx_seq_one_letter_code
_entity_poly.pdbx_strand_id
1 'polypeptide(L)'
;MNKYKYYLFDLDGTISESALGIRESLENAIKSMGKPLPNLDDYTLYIGPPLLDTFRNICRFNEEESARGVEIYREYYNTKGKLVNKLYDGIDRVLAELKNSGAKLAVCSSKYEKFAEEITDLLGVHDMFDAICGSTLDGSRKDKKDLIPYAVERLGGLSLIHISEPTRP
;
A
#
# COMPACT_ATOMS: atom_id res chain seq x y z
N MET A 1 7.07 27.36 -9.09
CA MET A 1 8.09 26.37 -9.53
C MET A 1 8.11 25.25 -8.52
N ASN A 2 7.81 24.02 -8.94
CA ASN A 2 7.94 22.87 -8.06
C ASN A 2 9.40 22.62 -7.72
N LYS A 3 9.67 22.43 -6.43
CA LYS A 3 11.03 22.20 -5.89
C LYS A 3 11.59 20.83 -6.32
N TYR A 4 10.71 19.86 -6.56
CA TYR A 4 11.08 18.48 -6.86
C TYR A 4 10.54 18.04 -8.23
N LYS A 5 11.26 17.12 -8.86
CA LYS A 5 10.92 16.54 -10.16
C LYS A 5 10.14 15.24 -10.03
N TYR A 6 10.36 14.49 -8.95
CA TYR A 6 9.80 13.18 -8.68
C TYR A 6 9.06 13.19 -7.35
N TYR A 7 7.86 12.60 -7.34
CA TYR A 7 7.04 12.42 -6.15
C TYR A 7 6.65 10.95 -6.04
N LEU A 8 6.95 10.35 -4.89
CA LEU A 8 6.59 8.98 -4.57
C LEU A 8 5.53 9.01 -3.48
N PHE A 9 4.41 8.37 -3.74
CA PHE A 9 3.28 8.30 -2.82
C PHE A 9 3.12 6.90 -2.28
N ASP A 10 2.90 6.74 -0.98
CA ASP A 10 2.32 5.51 -0.49
C ASP A 10 0.84 5.42 -0.91
N LEU A 11 0.28 4.22 -0.89
CA LEU A 11 -1.11 4.01 -1.27
C LEU A 11 -2.01 4.01 -0.03
N ASP A 12 -1.84 2.99 0.83
CA ASP A 12 -2.70 2.79 1.99
C ASP A 12 -2.45 3.86 3.07
N GLY A 13 -3.50 4.57 3.45
CA GLY A 13 -3.41 5.65 4.44
C GLY A 13 -2.81 6.96 3.90
N THR A 14 -2.54 7.06 2.60
CA THR A 14 -1.98 8.26 1.95
C THR A 14 -2.85 8.69 0.77
N ILE A 15 -2.97 7.88 -0.26
CA ILE A 15 -3.87 8.12 -1.40
C ILE A 15 -5.24 7.54 -1.10
N SER A 16 -5.28 6.34 -0.54
CA SER A 16 -6.47 5.52 -0.33
C SER A 16 -6.79 5.36 1.15
N GLU A 17 -8.04 5.65 1.52
CA GLU A 17 -8.65 5.27 2.78
C GLU A 17 -9.01 3.78 2.73
N SER A 18 -8.04 2.93 3.08
CA SER A 18 -8.10 1.47 2.93
C SER A 18 -8.36 0.71 4.24
N ALA A 19 -8.42 1.43 5.37
CA ALA A 19 -8.46 0.84 6.71
C ALA A 19 -9.58 -0.21 6.87
N LEU A 20 -10.79 0.09 6.40
CA LEU A 20 -11.94 -0.80 6.53
C LEU A 20 -11.73 -2.12 5.81
N GLY A 21 -11.34 -2.07 4.53
CA GLY A 21 -11.13 -3.27 3.71
C GLY A 21 -9.98 -4.15 4.21
N ILE A 22 -8.92 -3.53 4.72
CA ILE A 22 -7.79 -4.25 5.35
C ILE A 22 -8.26 -4.92 6.63
N ARG A 23 -8.98 -4.20 7.51
CA ARG A 23 -9.52 -4.74 8.75
C ARG A 23 -10.44 -5.93 8.51
N GLU A 24 -11.44 -5.78 7.65
CA GLU A 24 -12.38 -6.86 7.31
C GLU A 24 -11.66 -8.11 6.77
N SER A 25 -10.63 -7.92 5.96
CA SER A 25 -9.85 -9.01 5.40
C SER A 25 -9.01 -9.73 6.46
N LEU A 26 -8.42 -8.98 7.40
CA LEU A 26 -7.72 -9.56 8.56
C LEU A 26 -8.67 -10.35 9.45
N GLU A 27 -9.81 -9.75 9.80
CA GLU A 27 -10.84 -10.42 10.63
C GLU A 27 -11.34 -11.71 9.97
N ASN A 28 -11.61 -11.67 8.66
CA ASN A 28 -12.01 -12.86 7.93
C ASN A 28 -10.94 -13.95 7.97
N ALA A 29 -9.67 -13.62 7.73
CA ALA A 29 -8.58 -14.57 7.75
C ALA A 29 -8.44 -15.23 9.14
N ILE A 30 -8.42 -14.43 10.21
CA ILE A 30 -8.27 -14.91 11.58
C ILE A 30 -9.44 -15.81 12.00
N LYS A 31 -10.68 -15.38 11.72
CA LYS A 31 -11.90 -16.16 12.00
C LYS A 31 -11.94 -17.49 11.24
N SER A 32 -11.55 -17.48 9.95
CA SER A 32 -11.51 -18.70 9.11
C SER A 32 -10.48 -19.71 9.60
N MET A 33 -9.46 -19.26 10.33
CA MET A 33 -8.47 -20.13 10.97
C MET A 33 -8.89 -20.60 12.36
N GLY A 34 -10.08 -20.23 12.85
CA GLY A 34 -10.56 -20.58 14.19
C GLY A 34 -9.75 -19.91 15.32
N LYS A 35 -9.09 -18.79 15.05
CA LYS A 35 -8.24 -18.09 16.01
C LYS A 35 -8.99 -16.92 16.66
N PRO A 36 -8.62 -16.55 17.91
CA PRO A 36 -9.19 -15.38 18.56
C PRO A 36 -8.74 -14.11 17.86
N LEU A 37 -9.68 -13.15 17.72
CA LEU A 37 -9.38 -11.84 17.15
C LEU A 37 -8.55 -11.00 18.15
N PRO A 38 -7.40 -10.45 17.73
CA PRO A 38 -6.72 -9.44 18.50
C PRO A 38 -7.49 -8.11 18.50
N ASN A 39 -7.09 -7.16 19.32
CA ASN A 39 -7.58 -5.79 19.19
C ASN A 39 -7.04 -5.17 17.88
N LEU A 40 -7.96 -4.80 16.98
CA LEU A 40 -7.69 -4.15 15.69
C LEU A 40 -8.16 -2.68 15.67
N ASP A 41 -8.36 -2.04 16.81
CA ASP A 41 -8.82 -0.64 16.85
C ASP A 41 -7.71 0.34 16.44
N ASP A 42 -6.47 0.00 16.70
CA ASP A 42 -5.32 0.78 16.21
C ASP A 42 -4.90 0.31 14.82
N TYR A 43 -5.42 1.00 13.80
CA TYR A 43 -5.11 0.71 12.40
C TYR A 43 -3.66 0.96 12.02
N THR A 44 -2.90 1.74 12.80
CA THR A 44 -1.49 2.01 12.52
C THR A 44 -0.61 0.76 12.65
N LEU A 45 -1.10 -0.24 13.36
CA LEU A 45 -0.41 -1.52 13.56
C LEU A 45 -0.41 -2.41 12.32
N TYR A 46 -1.39 -2.26 11.42
CA TYR A 46 -1.56 -3.14 10.26
C TYR A 46 -1.67 -2.42 8.91
N ILE A 47 -1.75 -1.09 8.90
CA ILE A 47 -1.64 -0.29 7.68
C ILE A 47 -0.19 0.19 7.54
N GLY A 48 0.46 -0.24 6.45
CA GLY A 48 1.86 0.07 6.15
C GLY A 48 2.83 -1.08 6.35
N PRO A 49 2.79 -1.84 7.46
CA PRO A 49 3.64 -3.03 7.61
C PRO A 49 3.34 -4.11 6.56
N PRO A 50 4.34 -4.94 6.20
CA PRO A 50 4.12 -6.12 5.38
C PRO A 50 3.10 -7.07 6.04
N LEU A 51 2.18 -7.63 5.25
CA LEU A 51 1.07 -8.44 5.75
C LEU A 51 1.52 -9.64 6.59
N LEU A 52 2.62 -10.29 6.19
CA LEU A 52 3.18 -11.42 6.94
C LEU A 52 3.61 -10.99 8.35
N ASP A 53 4.21 -9.80 8.47
CA ASP A 53 4.67 -9.24 9.75
C ASP A 53 3.46 -8.84 10.62
N THR A 54 2.36 -8.41 10.02
CA THR A 54 1.09 -8.18 10.72
C THR A 54 0.59 -9.45 11.41
N PHE A 55 0.53 -10.58 10.70
CA PHE A 55 0.10 -11.85 11.29
C PHE A 55 1.04 -12.34 12.40
N ARG A 56 2.37 -12.20 12.20
CA ARG A 56 3.36 -12.58 13.21
C ARG A 56 3.28 -11.71 14.46
N ASN A 57 3.23 -10.38 14.30
CA ASN A 57 3.42 -9.44 15.40
C ASN A 57 2.13 -9.12 16.14
N ILE A 58 1.00 -9.01 15.43
CA ILE A 58 -0.31 -8.66 16.02
C ILE A 58 -1.06 -9.92 16.43
N CYS A 59 -1.16 -10.91 15.53
CA CYS A 59 -1.90 -12.14 15.78
C CYS A 59 -1.08 -13.18 16.56
N ARG A 60 0.24 -12.97 16.70
CA ARG A 60 1.16 -13.92 17.36
C ARG A 60 1.18 -15.30 16.71
N PHE A 61 0.97 -15.34 15.41
CA PHE A 61 0.98 -16.58 14.62
C PHE A 61 2.41 -17.06 14.38
N ASN A 62 2.60 -18.37 14.34
CA ASN A 62 3.85 -18.97 13.87
C ASN A 62 4.01 -18.79 12.35
N GLU A 63 5.09 -19.29 11.78
CA GLU A 63 5.43 -19.13 10.36
C GLU A 63 4.35 -19.71 9.43
N GLU A 64 3.93 -20.95 9.69
CA GLU A 64 2.93 -21.67 8.89
C GLU A 64 1.55 -21.00 9.00
N GLU A 65 1.12 -20.66 10.22
CA GLU A 65 -0.13 -19.93 10.46
C GLU A 65 -0.13 -18.55 9.77
N SER A 66 1.00 -17.84 9.82
CA SER A 66 1.13 -16.55 9.18
C SER A 66 1.05 -16.65 7.66
N ALA A 67 1.72 -17.63 7.06
CA ALA A 67 1.62 -17.88 5.62
C ALA A 67 0.19 -18.22 5.21
N ARG A 68 -0.48 -19.09 5.95
CA ARG A 68 -1.89 -19.44 5.72
C ARG A 68 -2.83 -18.27 5.90
N GLY A 69 -2.60 -17.43 6.91
CA GLY A 69 -3.36 -16.20 7.14
C GLY A 69 -3.24 -15.22 5.97
N VAL A 70 -2.04 -15.08 5.41
CA VAL A 70 -1.79 -14.24 4.21
C VAL A 70 -2.57 -14.75 2.99
N GLU A 71 -2.64 -16.07 2.76
CA GLU A 71 -3.40 -16.64 1.65
C GLU A 71 -4.89 -16.30 1.77
N ILE A 72 -5.50 -16.61 2.93
CA ILE A 72 -6.93 -16.35 3.16
C ILE A 72 -7.23 -14.84 3.10
N TYR A 73 -6.36 -14.01 3.67
CA TYR A 73 -6.47 -12.55 3.57
C TYR A 73 -6.52 -12.10 2.12
N ARG A 74 -5.57 -12.56 1.29
CA ARG A 74 -5.47 -12.16 -0.13
C ARG A 74 -6.69 -12.56 -0.93
N GLU A 75 -7.24 -13.74 -0.67
CA GLU A 75 -8.47 -14.22 -1.32
C GLU A 75 -9.66 -13.31 -1.01
N TYR A 76 -9.89 -13.00 0.27
CA TYR A 76 -10.95 -12.09 0.68
C TYR A 76 -10.72 -10.67 0.18
N TYR A 77 -9.48 -10.16 0.35
CA TYR A 77 -9.13 -8.81 -0.09
C TYR A 77 -9.34 -8.63 -1.59
N ASN A 78 -8.95 -9.62 -2.37
CA ASN A 78 -9.13 -9.59 -3.84
C ASN A 78 -10.59 -9.50 -4.28
N THR A 79 -11.49 -10.14 -3.56
CA THR A 79 -12.90 -10.23 -3.93
C THR A 79 -13.79 -9.17 -3.29
N LYS A 80 -13.43 -8.68 -2.10
CA LYS A 80 -14.25 -7.77 -1.28
C LYS A 80 -13.46 -6.59 -0.74
N GLY A 81 -12.35 -6.82 -0.02
CA GLY A 81 -11.66 -5.79 0.73
C GLY A 81 -11.17 -4.62 -0.11
N LYS A 82 -10.67 -4.87 -1.32
CA LYS A 82 -10.22 -3.79 -2.21
C LYS A 82 -11.34 -2.90 -2.73
N LEU A 83 -12.59 -3.39 -2.77
CA LEU A 83 -13.74 -2.66 -3.32
C LEU A 83 -14.26 -1.56 -2.39
N VAL A 84 -13.89 -1.59 -1.10
CA VAL A 84 -14.30 -0.56 -0.13
C VAL A 84 -13.27 0.56 0.03
N ASN A 85 -12.22 0.58 -0.80
CA ASN A 85 -11.26 1.68 -0.84
C ASN A 85 -11.93 2.97 -1.34
N LYS A 86 -11.51 4.09 -0.76
CA LYS A 86 -11.92 5.43 -1.18
C LYS A 86 -10.70 6.32 -1.32
N LEU A 87 -10.78 7.29 -2.21
CA LEU A 87 -9.77 8.33 -2.32
C LEU A 87 -9.91 9.29 -1.13
N TYR A 88 -8.80 9.70 -0.51
CA TYR A 88 -8.84 10.80 0.45
C TYR A 88 -9.23 12.10 -0.24
N ASP A 89 -9.99 12.94 0.45
CA ASP A 89 -10.46 14.22 -0.07
C ASP A 89 -9.29 15.11 -0.54
N GLY A 90 -9.37 15.55 -1.77
CA GLY A 90 -8.41 16.49 -2.37
C GLY A 90 -7.15 15.86 -2.95
N ILE A 91 -6.94 14.55 -2.82
CA ILE A 91 -5.80 13.85 -3.44
C ILE A 91 -5.83 13.99 -4.97
N ASP A 92 -6.98 13.88 -5.60
CA ASP A 92 -7.19 14.07 -7.03
C ASP A 92 -6.65 15.43 -7.51
N ARG A 93 -6.94 16.49 -6.77
CA ARG A 93 -6.45 17.86 -7.06
C ARG A 93 -4.94 17.95 -6.91
N VAL A 94 -4.38 17.39 -5.83
CA VAL A 94 -2.93 17.39 -5.59
C VAL A 94 -2.19 16.67 -6.72
N LEU A 95 -2.66 15.50 -7.12
CA LEU A 95 -2.07 14.74 -8.21
C LEU A 95 -2.14 15.50 -9.54
N ALA A 96 -3.29 16.11 -9.84
CA ALA A 96 -3.46 16.91 -11.06
C ALA A 96 -2.55 18.15 -11.09
N GLU A 97 -2.41 18.87 -9.98
CA GLU A 97 -1.52 20.03 -9.87
C GLU A 97 -0.05 19.65 -10.07
N LEU A 98 0.38 18.54 -9.45
CA LEU A 98 1.74 18.05 -9.60
C LEU A 98 2.02 17.61 -11.05
N LYS A 99 1.10 16.88 -11.67
CA LYS A 99 1.23 16.45 -13.07
C LYS A 99 1.28 17.63 -14.03
N ASN A 100 0.41 18.61 -13.84
CA ASN A 100 0.40 19.86 -14.64
C ASN A 100 1.68 20.69 -14.49
N SER A 101 2.38 20.57 -13.38
CA SER A 101 3.68 21.20 -13.16
C SER A 101 4.86 20.48 -13.86
N GLY A 102 4.59 19.36 -14.53
CA GLY A 102 5.60 18.52 -15.19
C GLY A 102 6.34 17.57 -14.25
N ALA A 103 5.84 17.39 -13.03
CA ALA A 103 6.41 16.40 -12.11
C ALA A 103 6.09 14.95 -12.56
N LYS A 104 6.98 14.02 -12.23
CA LYS A 104 6.81 12.60 -12.40
C LYS A 104 6.28 11.99 -11.10
N LEU A 105 5.20 11.22 -11.18
CA LEU A 105 4.51 10.67 -10.03
C LEU A 105 4.59 9.16 -10.04
N ALA A 106 4.88 8.55 -8.90
CA ALA A 106 4.76 7.10 -8.74
C ALA A 106 4.05 6.72 -7.43
N VAL A 107 3.28 5.66 -7.48
CA VAL A 107 2.91 4.92 -6.28
C VAL A 107 4.10 4.06 -5.86
N CYS A 108 4.42 4.07 -4.57
CA CYS A 108 5.50 3.28 -3.98
C CYS A 108 4.97 2.68 -2.67
N SER A 109 4.41 1.46 -2.72
CA SER A 109 3.68 0.86 -1.60
C SER A 109 4.17 -0.55 -1.26
N SER A 110 4.15 -0.90 0.03
CA SER A 110 4.39 -2.29 0.48
C SER A 110 3.25 -3.24 0.11
N LYS A 111 2.14 -2.73 -0.43
CA LYS A 111 1.04 -3.52 -0.99
C LYS A 111 1.52 -4.32 -2.21
N TYR A 112 0.96 -5.52 -2.41
CA TYR A 112 1.21 -6.30 -3.63
C TYR A 112 0.91 -5.46 -4.88
N GLU A 113 1.87 -5.38 -5.81
CA GLU A 113 1.86 -4.46 -6.96
C GLU A 113 0.57 -4.55 -7.77
N LYS A 114 0.11 -5.77 -8.08
CA LYS A 114 -1.14 -5.97 -8.80
C LYS A 114 -2.36 -5.38 -8.08
N PHE A 115 -2.41 -5.46 -6.75
CA PHE A 115 -3.50 -4.83 -6.00
C PHE A 115 -3.37 -3.31 -6.00
N ALA A 116 -2.15 -2.77 -6.00
CA ALA A 116 -1.94 -1.33 -6.10
C ALA A 116 -2.42 -0.80 -7.46
N GLU A 117 -2.14 -1.50 -8.56
CA GLU A 117 -2.66 -1.19 -9.90
C GLU A 117 -4.19 -1.23 -9.92
N GLU A 118 -4.80 -2.34 -9.48
CA GLU A 118 -6.26 -2.51 -9.48
C GLU A 118 -6.99 -1.46 -8.60
N ILE A 119 -6.38 -1.06 -7.47
CA ILE A 119 -6.96 -0.03 -6.60
C ILE A 119 -6.86 1.35 -7.22
N THR A 120 -5.72 1.70 -7.82
CA THR A 120 -5.57 2.99 -8.50
C THR A 120 -6.52 3.12 -9.69
N ASP A 121 -6.78 2.02 -10.42
CA ASP A 121 -7.81 1.96 -11.45
C ASP A 121 -9.21 2.17 -10.86
N LEU A 122 -9.55 1.43 -9.81
CA LEU A 122 -10.84 1.54 -9.11
C LEU A 122 -11.10 2.97 -8.60
N LEU A 123 -10.06 3.63 -8.11
CA LEU A 123 -10.13 5.01 -7.62
C LEU A 123 -10.09 6.06 -8.74
N GLY A 124 -9.89 5.67 -10.00
CA GLY A 124 -9.85 6.57 -11.15
C GLY A 124 -8.61 7.48 -11.21
N VAL A 125 -7.52 7.08 -10.55
CA VAL A 125 -6.27 7.88 -10.49
C VAL A 125 -5.06 7.17 -11.12
N HIS A 126 -5.24 5.98 -11.69
CA HIS A 126 -4.15 5.20 -12.29
C HIS A 126 -3.34 6.03 -13.31
N ASP A 127 -4.01 6.70 -14.24
CA ASP A 127 -3.38 7.49 -15.30
C ASP A 127 -2.68 8.77 -14.81
N MET A 128 -2.87 9.11 -13.54
CA MET A 128 -2.12 10.20 -12.90
C MET A 128 -0.67 9.81 -12.59
N PHE A 129 -0.37 8.52 -12.51
CA PHE A 129 0.96 8.03 -12.17
C PHE A 129 1.75 7.59 -13.40
N ASP A 130 3.05 7.92 -13.43
CA ASP A 130 3.99 7.46 -14.45
C ASP A 130 4.50 6.03 -14.15
N ALA A 131 4.39 5.59 -12.88
CA ALA A 131 4.67 4.23 -12.46
C ALA A 131 3.87 3.84 -11.21
N ILE A 132 3.49 2.57 -11.11
CA ILE A 132 2.94 1.97 -9.91
C ILE A 132 3.91 0.88 -9.49
N CYS A 133 4.42 1.00 -8.25
CA CYS A 133 5.44 0.13 -7.70
C CYS A 133 4.96 -0.43 -6.37
N GLY A 134 4.89 -1.75 -6.30
CA GLY A 134 4.43 -2.48 -5.14
C GLY A 134 5.34 -3.65 -4.77
N SER A 135 4.97 -4.38 -3.73
CA SER A 135 5.67 -5.60 -3.34
C SER A 135 5.42 -6.74 -4.33
N THR A 136 6.35 -7.69 -4.35
CA THR A 136 6.20 -8.95 -5.09
C THR A 136 5.62 -10.04 -4.20
N LEU A 137 5.08 -11.11 -4.83
CA LEU A 137 4.55 -12.26 -4.08
C LEU A 137 5.64 -13.04 -3.33
N ASP A 138 6.85 -13.08 -3.90
CA ASP A 138 8.02 -13.73 -3.32
C ASP A 138 8.69 -12.91 -2.19
N GLY A 139 8.24 -11.67 -1.97
CA GLY A 139 8.76 -10.77 -0.95
C GLY A 139 10.08 -10.11 -1.27
N SER A 140 10.58 -10.22 -2.52
CA SER A 140 11.86 -9.63 -2.93
C SER A 140 11.86 -8.09 -2.87
N ARG A 141 10.69 -7.45 -2.94
CA ARG A 141 10.49 -6.00 -2.85
C ARG A 141 9.41 -5.65 -1.82
N LYS A 142 9.54 -6.11 -0.58
CA LYS A 142 8.54 -5.82 0.47
C LYS A 142 8.80 -4.52 1.23
N ASP A 143 10.05 -4.11 1.32
CA ASP A 143 10.48 -2.98 2.15
C ASP A 143 10.68 -1.71 1.31
N LYS A 144 10.44 -0.54 1.91
CA LYS A 144 10.63 0.76 1.24
C LYS A 144 12.05 0.97 0.72
N LYS A 145 13.07 0.39 1.38
CA LYS A 145 14.47 0.46 0.93
C LYS A 145 14.70 -0.16 -0.44
N ASP A 146 13.89 -1.16 -0.82
CA ASP A 146 13.97 -1.84 -2.11
C ASP A 146 12.98 -1.22 -3.12
N LEU A 147 11.81 -0.79 -2.64
CA LEU A 147 10.76 -0.18 -3.45
C LEU A 147 11.12 1.22 -3.97
N ILE A 148 11.77 2.06 -3.14
CA ILE A 148 12.08 3.44 -3.52
C ILE A 148 13.08 3.50 -4.69
N PRO A 149 14.23 2.79 -4.66
CA PRO A 149 15.13 2.72 -5.81
C PRO A 149 14.44 2.23 -7.08
N TYR A 150 13.64 1.17 -6.96
CA TYR A 150 12.85 0.63 -8.07
C TYR A 150 11.87 1.65 -8.66
N ALA A 151 11.13 2.39 -7.83
CA ALA A 151 10.21 3.42 -8.28
C ALA A 151 10.95 4.58 -8.98
N VAL A 152 12.11 5.01 -8.45
CA VAL A 152 12.94 6.05 -9.06
C VAL A 152 13.45 5.60 -10.43
N GLU A 153 13.91 4.37 -10.56
CA GLU A 153 14.34 3.78 -11.83
C GLU A 153 13.19 3.77 -12.85
N ARG A 154 12.00 3.34 -12.43
CA ARG A 154 10.78 3.33 -13.27
C ARG A 154 10.40 4.72 -13.77
N LEU A 155 10.68 5.77 -13.00
CA LEU A 155 10.46 7.16 -13.40
C LEU A 155 11.58 7.74 -14.31
N GLY A 156 12.60 6.95 -14.64
CA GLY A 156 13.77 7.37 -15.41
C GLY A 156 14.72 8.30 -14.62
N GLY A 157 14.69 8.20 -13.29
CA GLY A 157 15.58 8.94 -12.39
C GLY A 157 16.91 8.22 -12.19
N LEU A 158 18.03 8.95 -12.32
CA LEU A 158 19.33 8.50 -11.84
C LEU A 158 19.39 8.81 -10.33
N SER A 159 19.77 7.84 -9.53
CA SER A 159 19.69 7.81 -8.07
C SER A 159 20.31 9.02 -7.34
N LEU A 160 19.51 10.04 -7.05
CA LEU A 160 19.75 10.97 -5.95
C LEU A 160 18.43 11.13 -5.21
N ILE A 161 18.24 10.33 -4.16
CA ILE A 161 16.99 10.25 -3.41
C ILE A 161 17.03 11.26 -2.27
N HIS A 162 16.10 12.22 -2.30
CA HIS A 162 15.70 12.98 -1.12
C HIS A 162 14.36 12.41 -0.65
N ILE A 163 14.38 11.64 0.43
CA ILE A 163 13.17 11.07 1.04
C ILE A 163 12.72 12.04 2.12
N SER A 164 11.54 12.61 1.99
CA SER A 164 10.82 13.20 3.11
C SER A 164 9.65 12.29 3.44
N GLU A 165 9.69 11.62 4.59
CA GLU A 165 8.51 10.96 5.14
C GLU A 165 7.49 12.04 5.53
N PRO A 166 6.17 11.82 5.25
CA PRO A 166 5.17 12.66 5.85
C PRO A 166 5.24 12.47 7.38
N THR A 167 5.48 13.56 8.08
CA THR A 167 5.32 13.59 9.54
C THR A 167 3.85 13.27 9.82
N ARG A 168 3.59 12.08 10.38
CA ARG A 168 2.28 11.75 10.92
C ARG A 168 1.96 12.70 12.08
N PRO A 169 0.75 13.28 12.12
CA PRO A 169 0.31 14.03 13.29
C PRO A 169 0.18 13.13 14.51
#